data_771ca4aa255e09181f85e5b2ec346a27
#
_entry.id   771ca4aa255e09181f85e5b2ec346a27
#
_cell.length_a   1.000
_cell.length_b   1.000
_cell.length_c   1.000
_cell.angle_alpha   90.00
_cell.angle_beta   90.00
_cell.angle_gamma   90.00
#
_symmetry.space_group_name_H-M   'P 1'
#
loop_
_entity.id
_entity.type
_entity.pdbx_description
1 polymer ?
#
loop_
_entity_poly.entity_id
_entity_poly.type
_entity_poly.pdbx_seq_one_letter_code
_entity_poly.pdbx_strand_id
1 'polypeptide(L)'
;MQKRHFEMETDGFYGAYWKCKTDSDCAMIAMIGDDSEDYLARTSVKWLHKLGLNVMTMSPAKKDYGHHNYPLERIEKAISWLKTHGNRKIGIVGASTTGTLALTAASYFEDLTLTIGLTPSDFIWQGFMQGKKDGCKEWPIEGESLFSYKGEPLPYMPFCYKHPDYWHVIEKETKRTGDMINSRKLFDDSETAHPITEEEMIKIEKIHGTLLLIGAEDDVLWDTAKYIRRMELRMKERPHTCRLESVIYEHATHFVFPESMLKTMLPIGSGIFMKLAFQAARKYPKECQGARMDIDQRVRNAVAEWKNTER
;
A
#
# COMPACT_ATOMS: atom_id res chain seq x y z
N MET A 1 -5.77 -3.42 -26.32
CA MET A 1 -5.91 -2.62 -25.08
C MET A 1 -5.06 -1.38 -25.27
N GLN A 2 -5.64 -0.20 -25.19
CA GLN A 2 -4.89 1.04 -25.36
C GLN A 2 -4.05 1.22 -24.09
N LYS A 3 -2.72 1.34 -24.26
CA LYS A 3 -1.74 1.52 -23.19
C LYS A 3 -0.85 2.70 -23.51
N ARG A 4 -0.50 3.50 -22.50
CA ARG A 4 0.52 4.55 -22.59
C ARG A 4 1.55 4.34 -21.50
N HIS A 5 2.81 4.48 -21.82
CA HIS A 5 3.95 4.50 -20.90
C HIS A 5 4.27 5.92 -20.45
N PHE A 6 4.84 6.04 -19.26
CA PHE A 6 5.33 7.30 -18.68
C PHE A 6 6.76 7.11 -18.21
N GLU A 7 7.60 8.08 -18.55
CA GLU A 7 9.03 8.10 -18.21
C GLU A 7 9.37 9.35 -17.41
N MET A 8 10.40 9.25 -16.55
CA MET A 8 10.79 10.37 -15.67
C MET A 8 11.15 11.63 -16.42
N GLU A 9 11.88 11.48 -17.54
CA GLU A 9 12.42 12.60 -18.33
C GLU A 9 11.34 13.40 -19.03
N THR A 10 10.27 12.74 -19.46
CA THR A 10 9.19 13.36 -20.25
C THR A 10 7.94 13.66 -19.45
N ASP A 11 7.58 12.78 -18.53
CA ASP A 11 6.30 12.80 -17.81
C ASP A 11 6.50 13.13 -16.32
N GLY A 12 7.72 12.96 -15.80
CA GLY A 12 8.09 13.22 -14.42
C GLY A 12 7.68 12.15 -13.42
N PHE A 13 7.30 10.96 -13.92
CA PHE A 13 7.07 9.76 -13.12
C PHE A 13 7.17 8.51 -14.00
N TYR A 14 7.49 7.36 -13.38
CA TYR A 14 7.39 6.06 -14.05
C TYR A 14 6.00 5.46 -13.86
N GLY A 15 5.38 5.07 -14.95
CA GLY A 15 4.05 4.48 -14.89
C GLY A 15 3.56 3.94 -16.22
N ALA A 16 2.38 3.35 -16.19
CA ALA A 16 1.65 2.95 -17.38
C ALA A 16 0.13 3.11 -17.17
N TYR A 17 -0.53 3.74 -18.14
CA TYR A 17 -1.98 3.81 -18.18
C TYR A 17 -2.55 2.68 -19.03
N TRP A 18 -3.59 2.04 -18.52
CA TRP A 18 -4.27 0.91 -19.12
C TRP A 18 -5.77 1.21 -19.20
N LYS A 19 -6.25 1.52 -20.40
CA LYS A 19 -7.68 1.78 -20.59
C LYS A 19 -8.48 0.50 -20.46
N CYS A 20 -9.56 0.51 -19.68
CA CYS A 20 -10.50 -0.58 -19.58
C CYS A 20 -11.22 -0.79 -20.94
N LYS A 21 -11.66 -2.02 -21.20
CA LYS A 21 -12.46 -2.31 -22.42
C LYS A 21 -13.88 -1.76 -22.32
N THR A 22 -14.44 -1.74 -21.11
CA THR A 22 -15.71 -1.09 -20.83
C THR A 22 -15.47 0.42 -20.73
N ASP A 23 -16.37 1.22 -21.27
CA ASP A 23 -16.29 2.66 -21.12
C ASP A 23 -16.38 3.03 -19.63
N SER A 24 -15.39 3.74 -19.15
CA SER A 24 -15.26 4.11 -17.74
C SER A 24 -14.56 5.47 -17.62
N ASP A 25 -15.11 6.31 -16.78
CA ASP A 25 -14.53 7.59 -16.37
C ASP A 25 -13.94 7.53 -14.95
N CYS A 26 -13.80 6.31 -14.41
CA CYS A 26 -13.19 6.03 -13.12
C CYS A 26 -11.84 5.35 -13.32
N ALA A 27 -10.80 5.88 -12.68
CA ALA A 27 -9.45 5.32 -12.71
C ALA A 27 -8.94 4.99 -11.31
N MET A 28 -8.14 3.92 -11.21
CA MET A 28 -7.43 3.54 -10.00
C MET A 28 -5.92 3.66 -10.21
N ILE A 29 -5.25 4.42 -9.35
CA ILE A 29 -3.79 4.41 -9.24
C ILE A 29 -3.41 3.19 -8.40
N ALA A 30 -2.53 2.33 -8.93
CA ALA A 30 -2.09 1.11 -8.27
C ALA A 30 -0.56 0.99 -8.31
N MET A 31 0.05 0.80 -7.13
CA MET A 31 1.48 0.60 -6.98
C MET A 31 1.73 -0.83 -6.48
N ILE A 32 1.83 -1.75 -7.42
CA ILE A 32 2.01 -3.18 -7.17
C ILE A 32 3.09 -3.70 -8.12
N GLY A 33 4.13 -4.33 -7.56
CA GLY A 33 5.29 -4.82 -8.31
C GLY A 33 6.48 -3.85 -8.26
N ASP A 34 7.64 -4.32 -8.72
CA ASP A 34 8.89 -3.55 -8.74
C ASP A 34 8.97 -2.62 -9.97
N ASP A 35 8.19 -2.90 -10.99
CA ASP A 35 8.05 -2.09 -12.19
C ASP A 35 6.56 -1.94 -12.54
N SER A 36 6.19 -0.78 -13.08
CA SER A 36 4.80 -0.47 -13.47
C SER A 36 4.21 -1.43 -14.53
N GLU A 37 5.01 -2.29 -15.11
CA GLU A 37 4.64 -3.23 -16.16
C GLU A 37 5.12 -4.67 -15.95
N ASP A 38 5.63 -4.99 -14.78
CA ASP A 38 6.00 -6.36 -14.44
C ASP A 38 4.79 -7.31 -14.34
N TYR A 39 5.03 -8.55 -13.96
CA TYR A 39 3.97 -9.54 -13.84
C TYR A 39 2.91 -9.14 -12.81
N LEU A 40 3.32 -8.62 -11.66
CA LEU A 40 2.41 -8.24 -10.58
C LEU A 40 1.57 -7.02 -10.98
N ALA A 41 2.20 -6.00 -11.55
CA ALA A 41 1.50 -4.82 -12.07
C ALA A 41 0.46 -5.21 -13.13
N ARG A 42 0.82 -6.02 -14.13
CA ARG A 42 -0.11 -6.49 -15.18
C ARG A 42 -1.25 -7.34 -14.66
N THR A 43 -1.04 -8.12 -13.61
CA THR A 43 -2.11 -8.91 -12.99
C THR A 43 -3.04 -8.05 -12.14
N SER A 44 -2.52 -7.02 -11.46
CA SER A 44 -3.37 -6.03 -10.78
C SER A 44 -4.26 -5.27 -11.76
N VAL A 45 -3.73 -4.90 -12.95
CA VAL A 45 -4.53 -4.31 -14.03
C VAL A 45 -5.68 -5.22 -14.44
N LYS A 46 -5.41 -6.52 -14.65
CA LYS A 46 -6.48 -7.49 -15.01
C LYS A 46 -7.55 -7.59 -13.94
N TRP A 47 -7.16 -7.53 -12.67
CA TRP A 47 -8.07 -7.56 -11.54
C TRP A 47 -8.94 -6.29 -11.49
N LEU A 48 -8.34 -5.09 -11.58
CA LEU A 48 -9.06 -3.82 -11.55
C LEU A 48 -9.95 -3.61 -12.80
N HIS A 49 -9.53 -4.10 -13.96
CA HIS A 49 -10.36 -4.09 -15.14
C HIS A 49 -11.66 -4.93 -14.98
N LYS A 50 -11.64 -6.01 -14.18
CA LYS A 50 -12.86 -6.77 -13.84
C LYS A 50 -13.82 -5.95 -12.97
N LEU A 51 -13.33 -4.92 -12.28
CA LEU A 51 -14.13 -3.94 -11.53
C LEU A 51 -14.60 -2.77 -12.42
N GLY A 52 -14.25 -2.78 -13.71
CA GLY A 52 -14.63 -1.74 -14.67
C GLY A 52 -13.89 -0.41 -14.45
N LEU A 53 -12.63 -0.47 -14.09
CA LEU A 53 -11.79 0.70 -13.82
C LEU A 53 -10.69 0.84 -14.87
N ASN A 54 -10.41 2.07 -15.30
CA ASN A 54 -9.12 2.39 -15.91
C ASN A 54 -8.03 2.27 -14.85
N VAL A 55 -6.81 1.94 -15.24
CA VAL A 55 -5.72 1.73 -14.27
C VAL A 55 -4.50 2.55 -14.65
N MET A 56 -3.94 3.24 -13.67
CA MET A 56 -2.61 3.83 -13.72
C MET A 56 -1.70 3.00 -12.80
N THR A 57 -0.88 2.15 -13.37
CA THR A 57 0.18 1.49 -12.59
C THR A 57 1.37 2.43 -12.46
N MET A 58 1.91 2.54 -11.26
CA MET A 58 3.09 3.35 -10.97
C MET A 58 4.16 2.49 -10.30
N SER A 59 5.41 2.89 -10.42
CA SER A 59 6.54 2.27 -9.73
C SER A 59 7.24 3.31 -8.87
N PRO A 60 7.61 2.99 -7.62
CA PRO A 60 8.44 3.87 -6.80
C PRO A 60 9.84 4.03 -7.40
N ALA A 61 10.40 2.97 -8.01
CA ALA A 61 11.66 3.03 -8.72
C ALA A 61 11.73 1.93 -9.78
N LYS A 62 12.06 2.27 -11.03
CA LYS A 62 12.04 1.39 -12.21
C LYS A 62 13.11 0.31 -12.17
N LYS A 63 13.70 -0.18 -11.28
CA LYS A 63 14.68 -1.27 -11.15
C LYS A 63 15.40 -1.29 -9.80
N ASP A 64 15.42 -0.17 -9.10
CA ASP A 64 16.00 -0.06 -7.78
C ASP A 64 14.85 0.11 -6.81
N TYR A 65 14.28 -1.02 -6.37
CA TYR A 65 13.21 -0.98 -5.39
C TYR A 65 13.72 -0.30 -4.13
N GLY A 66 13.05 0.78 -3.78
CA GLY A 66 13.35 1.51 -2.58
C GLY A 66 12.26 2.54 -2.33
N HIS A 67 11.98 2.75 -1.07
CA HIS A 67 11.12 3.82 -0.62
C HIS A 67 11.99 4.78 0.19
N HIS A 68 12.54 5.78 -0.49
CA HIS A 68 13.35 6.81 0.15
C HIS A 68 13.13 8.14 -0.55
N ASN A 69 12.61 9.09 0.19
CA ASN A 69 12.21 10.41 -0.30
C ASN A 69 11.40 10.37 -1.60
N TYR A 70 10.49 9.37 -1.72
CA TYR A 70 9.65 9.25 -2.91
C TYR A 70 8.77 10.51 -3.06
N PRO A 71 8.91 11.29 -4.16
CA PRO A 71 8.20 12.55 -4.31
C PRO A 71 6.70 12.31 -4.54
N LEU A 72 5.85 12.84 -3.66
CA LEU A 72 4.39 12.77 -3.83
C LEU A 72 3.91 13.47 -5.10
N GLU A 73 4.67 14.43 -5.61
CA GLU A 73 4.41 15.11 -6.88
C GLU A 73 4.32 14.16 -8.08
N ARG A 74 4.91 12.98 -8.00
CA ARG A 74 4.75 11.94 -9.03
C ARG A 74 3.30 11.46 -9.11
N ILE A 75 2.65 11.31 -7.96
CA ILE A 75 1.22 10.94 -7.88
C ILE A 75 0.35 12.12 -8.33
N GLU A 76 0.69 13.35 -7.94
CA GLU A 76 -0.01 14.55 -8.38
C GLU A 76 0.00 14.70 -9.92
N LYS A 77 1.14 14.44 -10.57
CA LYS A 77 1.24 14.43 -12.04
C LYS A 77 0.36 13.34 -12.66
N ALA A 78 0.33 12.14 -12.07
CA ALA A 78 -0.54 11.06 -12.53
C ALA A 78 -2.02 11.43 -12.40
N ILE A 79 -2.44 12.04 -11.29
CA ILE A 79 -3.79 12.56 -11.08
C ILE A 79 -4.15 13.59 -12.15
N SER A 80 -3.28 14.57 -12.37
CA SER A 80 -3.46 15.62 -13.36
C SER A 80 -3.63 15.04 -14.76
N TRP A 81 -2.79 14.08 -15.12
CA TRP A 81 -2.89 13.40 -16.40
C TRP A 81 -4.21 12.64 -16.54
N LEU A 82 -4.63 11.89 -15.52
CA LEU A 82 -5.89 11.13 -15.52
C LEU A 82 -7.09 12.06 -15.72
N LYS A 83 -7.13 13.20 -15.02
CA LYS A 83 -8.20 14.22 -15.16
C LYS A 83 -8.29 14.76 -16.58
N THR A 84 -7.16 15.15 -17.17
CA THR A 84 -7.12 15.71 -18.53
C THR A 84 -7.43 14.67 -19.62
N HIS A 85 -7.41 13.37 -19.27
CA HIS A 85 -7.73 12.27 -20.18
C HIS A 85 -9.06 11.59 -19.87
N GLY A 86 -10.01 12.35 -19.30
CA GLY A 86 -11.42 11.94 -19.17
C GLY A 86 -11.75 11.07 -17.98
N ASN A 87 -10.83 10.90 -17.01
CA ASN A 87 -11.15 10.20 -15.77
C ASN A 87 -11.65 11.21 -14.73
N ARG A 88 -12.96 11.18 -14.48
CA ARG A 88 -13.62 12.12 -13.55
C ARG A 88 -13.47 11.72 -12.10
N LYS A 89 -13.35 10.42 -11.83
CA LYS A 89 -13.14 9.87 -10.49
C LYS A 89 -11.81 9.14 -10.44
N ILE A 90 -11.02 9.45 -9.43
CA ILE A 90 -9.68 8.85 -9.26
C ILE A 90 -9.60 8.27 -7.86
N GLY A 91 -9.25 7.00 -7.78
CA GLY A 91 -8.93 6.30 -6.55
C GLY A 91 -7.47 5.88 -6.50
N ILE A 92 -7.03 5.48 -5.33
CA ILE A 92 -5.69 4.92 -5.10
C ILE A 92 -5.81 3.64 -4.25
N VAL A 93 -5.05 2.62 -4.61
CA VAL A 93 -4.92 1.37 -3.85
C VAL A 93 -3.45 1.03 -3.64
N GLY A 94 -3.12 0.70 -2.42
CA GLY A 94 -1.79 0.22 -2.04
C GLY A 94 -1.84 -0.86 -0.97
N ALA A 95 -0.78 -1.64 -0.89
CA ALA A 95 -0.61 -2.66 0.13
C ALA A 95 0.75 -2.49 0.82
N SER A 96 0.81 -2.76 2.13
CA SER A 96 2.08 -2.65 2.86
C SER A 96 2.63 -1.21 2.78
N THR A 97 3.90 -1.02 2.45
CA THR A 97 4.52 0.30 2.27
C THR A 97 3.77 1.16 1.25
N THR A 98 3.26 0.58 0.16
CA THR A 98 2.44 1.33 -0.81
C THR A 98 1.03 1.61 -0.30
N GLY A 99 0.53 0.86 0.69
CA GLY A 99 -0.68 1.20 1.45
C GLY A 99 -0.48 2.49 2.25
N THR A 100 0.66 2.60 2.93
CA THR A 100 1.08 3.83 3.63
C THR A 100 1.24 5.01 2.67
N LEU A 101 1.83 4.77 1.47
CA LEU A 101 1.91 5.78 0.41
C LEU A 101 0.53 6.23 -0.08
N ALA A 102 -0.41 5.29 -0.26
CA ALA A 102 -1.77 5.61 -0.69
C ALA A 102 -2.49 6.53 0.30
N LEU A 103 -2.39 6.24 1.61
CA LEU A 103 -2.93 7.10 2.67
C LEU A 103 -2.26 8.47 2.68
N THR A 104 -0.93 8.50 2.60
CA THR A 104 -0.17 9.76 2.58
C THR A 104 -0.57 10.60 1.40
N ALA A 105 -0.57 10.06 0.17
CA ALA A 105 -0.97 10.78 -1.02
C ALA A 105 -2.41 11.32 -0.95
N ALA A 106 -3.35 10.49 -0.45
CA ALA A 106 -4.74 10.91 -0.31
C ALA A 106 -4.94 12.03 0.73
N SER A 107 -4.06 12.11 1.74
CA SER A 107 -4.09 13.24 2.71
C SER A 107 -3.57 14.56 2.13
N TYR A 108 -2.87 14.53 0.98
CA TYR A 108 -2.36 15.71 0.27
C TYR A 108 -3.22 16.10 -0.94
N PHE A 109 -3.87 15.12 -1.60
CA PHE A 109 -4.55 15.34 -2.88
C PHE A 109 -6.04 15.00 -2.80
N GLU A 110 -6.88 16.02 -2.70
CA GLU A 110 -8.34 15.92 -2.57
C GLU A 110 -9.04 15.25 -3.76
N ASP A 111 -8.38 15.21 -4.92
CA ASP A 111 -8.86 14.53 -6.12
C ASP A 111 -8.92 12.99 -5.97
N LEU A 112 -8.23 12.44 -4.97
CA LEU A 112 -8.31 11.02 -4.61
C LEU A 112 -9.56 10.79 -3.75
N THR A 113 -10.62 10.27 -4.37
CA THR A 113 -11.95 10.15 -3.74
C THR A 113 -12.31 8.70 -3.33
N LEU A 114 -11.43 7.74 -3.61
CA LEU A 114 -11.43 6.39 -3.03
C LEU A 114 -10.01 6.01 -2.66
N THR A 115 -9.77 5.71 -1.40
CA THR A 115 -8.46 5.25 -0.92
C THR A 115 -8.61 3.88 -0.28
N ILE A 116 -7.84 2.90 -0.76
CA ILE A 116 -7.83 1.53 -0.22
C ILE A 116 -6.43 1.23 0.32
N GLY A 117 -6.30 1.12 1.63
CA GLY A 117 -5.08 0.75 2.33
C GLY A 117 -5.15 -0.70 2.83
N LEU A 118 -4.34 -1.57 2.22
CA LEU A 118 -4.18 -2.96 2.65
C LEU A 118 -2.94 -3.05 3.55
N THR A 119 -3.13 -3.39 4.80
CA THR A 119 -2.08 -3.41 5.85
C THR A 119 -1.20 -2.15 5.88
N PRO A 120 -1.78 -0.93 5.88
CA PRO A 120 -1.01 0.29 5.94
C PRO A 120 -0.48 0.57 7.35
N SER A 121 0.50 1.47 7.46
CA SER A 121 0.81 2.18 8.71
C SER A 121 0.02 3.47 8.82
N ASP A 122 -0.12 4.00 10.03
CA ASP A 122 -0.69 5.31 10.33
C ASP A 122 0.36 6.42 10.49
N PHE A 123 1.64 6.08 10.30
CA PHE A 123 2.77 7.01 10.36
C PHE A 123 3.77 6.72 9.23
N ILE A 124 4.65 7.68 8.98
CA ILE A 124 5.75 7.58 8.03
C ILE A 124 6.99 7.16 8.80
N TRP A 125 7.82 6.31 8.21
CA TRP A 125 9.09 5.88 8.79
C TRP A 125 10.27 6.22 7.88
N GLN A 126 11.47 5.96 8.39
CA GLN A 126 12.73 6.19 7.68
C GLN A 126 12.75 5.47 6.32
N GLY A 127 13.26 6.17 5.32
CA GLY A 127 13.45 5.62 3.99
C GLY A 127 14.43 4.45 3.96
N PHE A 128 14.23 3.51 3.03
CA PHE A 128 15.07 2.34 2.87
C PHE A 128 15.29 1.95 1.41
N MET A 129 16.39 1.27 1.14
CA MET A 129 16.69 0.63 -0.14
C MET A 129 16.74 -0.88 0.01
N GLN A 130 16.44 -1.59 -1.08
CA GLN A 130 16.77 -2.98 -1.25
C GLN A 130 18.04 -3.15 -2.08
N GLY A 131 18.93 -4.05 -1.66
CA GLY A 131 20.14 -4.36 -2.40
C GLY A 131 20.70 -5.72 -2.04
N LYS A 132 21.69 -6.17 -2.81
CA LYS A 132 22.30 -7.50 -2.64
C LYS A 132 23.82 -7.45 -2.44
N LYS A 133 24.42 -6.26 -2.28
CA LYS A 133 25.89 -6.11 -2.31
C LYS A 133 26.61 -6.83 -1.17
N ASP A 134 26.01 -6.90 0.00
CA ASP A 134 26.62 -7.45 1.22
C ASP A 134 25.79 -8.58 1.87
N GLY A 135 24.83 -9.13 1.13
CA GLY A 135 23.92 -10.15 1.63
C GLY A 135 22.75 -9.62 2.44
N CYS A 136 22.70 -8.32 2.75
CA CYS A 136 21.56 -7.64 3.33
C CYS A 136 20.60 -7.22 2.22
N LYS A 137 19.31 -7.55 2.37
CA LYS A 137 18.29 -7.24 1.35
C LYS A 137 17.72 -5.84 1.47
N GLU A 138 17.74 -5.29 2.66
CA GLU A 138 17.23 -3.96 2.94
C GLU A 138 18.14 -3.25 3.92
N TRP A 139 18.23 -1.93 3.77
CA TRP A 139 18.89 -1.07 4.75
C TRP A 139 18.23 0.31 4.78
N PRO A 140 18.12 0.93 5.97
CA PRO A 140 17.62 2.29 6.10
C PRO A 140 18.64 3.29 5.60
N ILE A 141 18.16 4.43 5.10
CA ILE A 141 18.99 5.54 4.65
C ILE A 141 18.89 6.67 5.68
N GLU A 142 20.01 7.10 6.21
CA GLU A 142 20.04 8.19 7.20
C GLU A 142 19.62 9.52 6.56
N GLY A 143 18.76 10.27 7.25
CA GLY A 143 18.29 11.57 6.81
C GLY A 143 17.18 11.52 5.74
N GLU A 144 16.76 10.33 5.31
CA GLU A 144 15.71 10.19 4.32
C GLU A 144 14.44 9.58 4.93
N SER A 145 13.30 10.14 4.51
CA SER A 145 11.97 9.62 4.79
C SER A 145 11.55 8.61 3.73
N LEU A 146 10.49 7.84 3.97
CA LEU A 146 9.82 7.11 2.87
C LEU A 146 9.42 8.05 1.73
N PHE A 147 8.88 9.23 2.08
CA PHE A 147 8.25 10.14 1.13
C PHE A 147 8.79 11.57 1.30
N SER A 148 8.73 12.32 0.22
CA SER A 148 9.03 13.76 0.20
C SER A 148 7.90 14.54 -0.46
N TYR A 149 7.81 15.82 -0.14
CA TYR A 149 6.91 16.75 -0.79
C TYR A 149 7.58 18.13 -0.92
N LYS A 150 7.52 18.72 -2.11
CA LYS A 150 8.19 19.99 -2.46
C LYS A 150 9.70 19.97 -2.22
N GLY A 151 10.30 18.80 -2.45
CA GLY A 151 11.74 18.60 -2.30
C GLY A 151 12.21 18.32 -0.86
N GLU A 152 11.31 18.37 0.12
CA GLU A 152 11.64 18.14 1.53
C GLU A 152 11.16 16.77 2.00
N PRO A 153 11.97 16.01 2.76
CA PRO A 153 11.53 14.78 3.41
C PRO A 153 10.32 15.05 4.33
N LEU A 154 9.30 14.19 4.28
CA LEU A 154 8.22 14.27 5.26
C LEU A 154 8.72 13.81 6.64
N PRO A 155 8.18 14.35 7.75
CA PRO A 155 8.51 13.89 9.09
C PRO A 155 8.32 12.36 9.21
N TYR A 156 9.25 11.67 9.87
CA TYR A 156 9.27 10.22 9.89
C TYR A 156 9.87 9.66 11.19
N MET A 157 9.42 8.49 11.60
CA MET A 157 10.03 7.71 12.68
C MET A 157 11.35 7.11 12.19
N PRO A 158 12.49 7.39 12.84
CA PRO A 158 13.75 6.73 12.54
C PRO A 158 13.75 5.29 13.06
N PHE A 159 14.36 4.36 12.33
CA PHE A 159 14.59 3.02 12.86
C PHE A 159 15.69 3.04 13.92
N CYS A 160 15.49 2.26 14.99
CA CYS A 160 16.49 2.12 16.06
C CYS A 160 17.69 1.23 15.65
N TYR A 161 17.53 0.44 14.60
CA TYR A 161 18.58 -0.40 14.04
C TYR A 161 19.17 0.22 12.78
N LYS A 162 20.52 0.29 12.73
CA LYS A 162 21.26 0.71 11.56
C LYS A 162 21.70 -0.50 10.73
N HIS A 163 22.14 -0.27 9.50
CA HIS A 163 22.76 -1.32 8.69
C HIS A 163 24.08 -1.79 9.33
N PRO A 164 24.38 -3.12 9.42
CA PRO A 164 23.57 -4.24 8.91
C PRO A 164 22.53 -4.80 9.90
N ASP A 165 22.47 -4.33 11.14
CA ASP A 165 21.62 -4.88 12.20
C ASP A 165 20.13 -4.74 11.88
N TYR A 166 19.75 -3.73 11.10
CA TYR A 166 18.40 -3.58 10.56
C TYR A 166 17.92 -4.86 9.88
N TRP A 167 18.72 -5.41 8.97
CA TRP A 167 18.35 -6.64 8.26
C TRP A 167 18.56 -7.88 9.13
N HIS A 168 19.56 -7.92 9.98
CA HIS A 168 19.83 -9.05 10.86
C HIS A 168 18.67 -9.34 11.82
N VAL A 169 18.00 -8.30 12.37
CA VAL A 169 16.84 -8.49 13.22
C VAL A 169 15.67 -9.09 12.44
N ILE A 170 15.40 -8.64 11.21
CA ILE A 170 14.39 -9.20 10.32
C ILE A 170 14.70 -10.66 10.01
N GLU A 171 15.94 -10.95 9.60
CA GLU A 171 16.36 -12.31 9.24
C GLU A 171 16.24 -13.29 10.43
N LYS A 172 16.63 -12.85 11.62
CA LYS A 172 16.51 -13.63 12.85
C LYS A 172 15.06 -13.97 13.16
N GLU A 173 14.15 -12.99 13.13
CA GLU A 173 12.73 -13.20 13.41
C GLU A 173 12.07 -14.05 12.32
N THR A 174 12.40 -13.85 11.06
CA THR A 174 11.97 -14.65 9.92
C THR A 174 12.34 -16.13 10.12
N LYS A 175 13.59 -16.42 10.49
CA LYS A 175 14.05 -17.78 10.78
C LYS A 175 13.34 -18.38 11.99
N ARG A 176 13.11 -17.57 13.03
CA ARG A 176 12.47 -18.03 14.28
C ARG A 176 11.01 -18.43 14.07
N THR A 177 10.25 -17.70 13.25
CA THR A 177 8.83 -17.93 13.02
C THR A 177 8.56 -18.81 11.80
N GLY A 178 9.50 -18.89 10.85
CA GLY A 178 9.32 -19.60 9.58
C GLY A 178 8.35 -18.92 8.64
N ASP A 179 8.15 -17.61 8.79
CA ASP A 179 7.45 -16.76 7.84
C ASP A 179 8.38 -16.40 6.68
N MET A 180 7.85 -15.94 5.57
CA MET A 180 8.64 -15.48 4.42
C MET A 180 9.48 -14.26 4.77
N ILE A 181 8.92 -13.37 5.58
CA ILE A 181 9.56 -12.20 6.17
C ILE A 181 8.85 -11.84 7.49
N ASN A 182 9.61 -11.41 8.50
CA ASN A 182 9.08 -10.95 9.77
C ASN A 182 9.88 -9.74 10.25
N SER A 183 9.30 -8.56 10.14
CA SER A 183 9.89 -7.29 10.58
C SER A 183 9.17 -6.69 11.80
N ARG A 184 8.21 -7.40 12.40
CA ARG A 184 7.41 -6.90 13.52
C ARG A 184 8.28 -6.34 14.64
N LYS A 185 9.30 -7.08 15.06
CA LYS A 185 10.22 -6.65 16.11
C LYS A 185 10.96 -5.37 15.75
N LEU A 186 11.38 -5.19 14.50
CA LEU A 186 12.04 -3.96 14.05
C LEU A 186 11.16 -2.73 14.29
N PHE A 187 9.87 -2.80 13.94
CA PHE A 187 8.92 -1.72 14.12
C PHE A 187 8.58 -1.50 15.60
N ASP A 188 8.29 -2.55 16.36
CA ASP A 188 7.95 -2.45 17.79
C ASP A 188 9.11 -1.85 18.62
N ASP A 189 10.34 -2.27 18.37
CA ASP A 189 11.53 -1.72 19.03
C ASP A 189 11.76 -0.25 18.62
N SER A 190 11.56 0.09 17.35
CA SER A 190 11.73 1.45 16.86
C SER A 190 10.68 2.41 17.42
N GLU A 191 9.41 2.02 17.47
CA GLU A 191 8.36 2.81 18.14
C GLU A 191 8.61 2.96 19.64
N THR A 192 9.22 1.96 20.28
CA THR A 192 9.60 2.05 21.69
C THR A 192 10.74 3.04 21.91
N ALA A 193 11.75 3.01 21.03
CA ALA A 193 12.91 3.91 21.09
C ALA A 193 12.55 5.34 20.65
N HIS A 194 11.62 5.49 19.74
CA HIS A 194 11.13 6.76 19.21
C HIS A 194 9.59 6.75 19.17
N PRO A 195 8.90 7.19 20.22
CA PRO A 195 7.45 7.32 20.23
C PRO A 195 6.97 8.25 19.12
N ILE A 196 6.00 7.76 18.33
CA ILE A 196 5.51 8.48 17.15
C ILE A 196 4.95 9.85 17.51
N THR A 197 5.44 10.89 16.86
CA THR A 197 4.98 12.27 17.05
C THR A 197 3.78 12.60 16.16
N GLU A 198 3.07 13.67 16.49
CA GLU A 198 1.94 14.14 15.68
C GLU A 198 2.37 14.49 14.25
N GLU A 199 3.56 15.03 14.06
CA GLU A 199 4.10 15.42 12.75
C GLU A 199 4.36 14.21 11.84
N GLU A 200 4.76 13.08 12.42
CA GLU A 200 5.07 11.83 11.71
C GLU A 200 3.81 11.05 11.34
N MET A 201 2.69 11.32 12.03
CA MET A 201 1.42 10.67 11.75
C MET A 201 0.82 11.14 10.42
N ILE A 202 0.27 10.22 9.64
CA ILE A 202 -0.48 10.53 8.42
C ILE A 202 -1.79 11.24 8.81
N LYS A 203 -2.08 12.36 8.16
CA LYS A 203 -3.26 13.18 8.45
C LYS A 203 -4.50 12.62 7.73
N ILE A 204 -4.93 11.42 8.12
CA ILE A 204 -6.03 10.71 7.45
C ILE A 204 -7.37 11.46 7.53
N GLU A 205 -7.56 12.37 8.49
CA GLU A 205 -8.71 13.26 8.58
C GLU A 205 -8.82 14.25 7.41
N LYS A 206 -7.73 14.42 6.65
CA LYS A 206 -7.70 15.23 5.43
C LYS A 206 -8.06 14.45 4.17
N ILE A 207 -8.24 13.14 4.26
CA ILE A 207 -8.61 12.31 3.11
C ILE A 207 -10.05 12.62 2.71
N HIS A 208 -10.32 12.63 1.41
CA HIS A 208 -11.63 12.89 0.84
C HIS A 208 -12.31 11.60 0.32
N GLY A 209 -13.65 11.64 0.22
CA GLY A 209 -14.44 10.54 -0.32
C GLY A 209 -14.52 9.32 0.61
N THR A 210 -14.08 8.15 0.15
CA THR A 210 -14.14 6.89 0.91
C THR A 210 -12.74 6.39 1.23
N LEU A 211 -12.51 6.05 2.50
CA LEU A 211 -11.29 5.41 3.00
C LEU A 211 -11.62 4.00 3.49
N LEU A 212 -11.05 2.97 2.86
CA LEU A 212 -11.15 1.58 3.26
C LEU A 212 -9.80 1.10 3.82
N LEU A 213 -9.78 0.73 5.12
CA LEU A 213 -8.60 0.22 5.83
C LEU A 213 -8.78 -1.26 6.15
N ILE A 214 -7.79 -2.06 5.81
CA ILE A 214 -7.81 -3.51 6.04
C ILE A 214 -6.52 -3.95 6.71
N GLY A 215 -6.63 -4.66 7.84
CA GLY A 215 -5.50 -5.17 8.60
C GLY A 215 -5.75 -6.51 9.26
N ALA A 216 -4.74 -7.02 9.97
CA ALA A 216 -4.80 -8.27 10.69
C ALA A 216 -4.08 -8.20 12.04
N GLU A 217 -4.60 -8.91 13.05
CA GLU A 217 -3.96 -9.04 14.37
C GLU A 217 -2.65 -9.85 14.28
N ASP A 218 -2.62 -10.84 13.39
CA ASP A 218 -1.49 -11.74 13.19
C ASP A 218 -0.51 -11.26 12.10
N ASP A 219 -0.50 -9.95 11.82
CA ASP A 219 0.48 -9.32 10.93
C ASP A 219 1.88 -9.38 11.56
N VAL A 220 2.81 -10.00 10.83
CA VAL A 220 4.20 -10.21 11.27
C VAL A 220 5.19 -9.21 10.69
N LEU A 221 4.76 -8.28 9.82
CA LEU A 221 5.61 -7.23 9.32
C LEU A 221 5.58 -6.00 10.23
N TRP A 222 4.39 -5.60 10.68
CA TRP A 222 4.16 -4.56 11.68
C TRP A 222 2.76 -4.66 12.30
N ASP A 223 2.47 -3.88 13.34
CA ASP A 223 1.19 -3.93 14.05
C ASP A 223 0.07 -3.20 13.32
N THR A 224 -0.39 -3.77 12.20
CA THR A 224 -1.46 -3.15 11.41
C THR A 224 -2.73 -2.94 12.23
N ALA A 225 -3.05 -3.87 13.13
CA ALA A 225 -4.24 -3.77 13.98
C ALA A 225 -4.17 -2.55 14.92
N LYS A 226 -3.03 -2.36 15.59
CA LYS A 226 -2.76 -1.17 16.42
C LYS A 226 -2.85 0.12 15.60
N TYR A 227 -2.27 0.12 14.40
CA TYR A 227 -2.25 1.28 13.53
C TYR A 227 -3.64 1.68 13.05
N ILE A 228 -4.46 0.70 12.63
CA ILE A 228 -5.85 0.97 12.24
C ILE A 228 -6.66 1.51 13.43
N ARG A 229 -6.51 0.95 14.63
CA ARG A 229 -7.19 1.47 15.83
C ARG A 229 -6.79 2.91 16.16
N ARG A 230 -5.51 3.28 15.99
CA ARG A 230 -5.07 4.68 16.13
C ARG A 230 -5.71 5.59 15.08
N MET A 231 -5.81 5.11 13.83
CA MET A 231 -6.51 5.84 12.77
C MET A 231 -8.01 6.01 13.07
N GLU A 232 -8.69 4.97 13.53
CA GLU A 232 -10.10 5.05 13.96
C GLU A 232 -10.30 6.07 15.10
N LEU A 233 -9.39 6.07 16.09
CA LEU A 233 -9.44 7.04 17.20
C LEU A 233 -9.25 8.46 16.67
N ARG A 234 -8.22 8.67 15.82
CA ARG A 234 -7.96 9.97 15.19
C ARG A 234 -9.17 10.51 14.44
N MET A 235 -9.86 9.65 13.68
CA MET A 235 -11.07 10.04 12.95
C MET A 235 -12.24 10.40 13.87
N LYS A 236 -12.36 9.76 15.04
CA LYS A 236 -13.37 10.13 16.04
C LYS A 236 -13.09 11.49 16.70
N GLU A 237 -11.82 11.85 16.84
CA GLU A 237 -11.39 13.05 17.56
C GLU A 237 -11.22 14.28 16.66
N ARG A 238 -11.12 14.09 15.36
CA ARG A 238 -10.82 15.16 14.41
C ARG A 238 -11.94 15.36 13.39
N PRO A 239 -12.28 16.62 13.04
CA PRO A 239 -13.23 16.89 11.97
C PRO A 239 -12.75 16.29 10.65
N HIS A 240 -13.62 15.61 9.93
CA HIS A 240 -13.34 15.01 8.64
C HIS A 240 -14.60 14.93 7.78
N THR A 241 -14.44 14.74 6.48
CA THR A 241 -15.54 14.59 5.52
C THR A 241 -15.54 13.22 4.86
N CYS A 242 -14.47 12.44 4.99
CA CYS A 242 -14.40 11.14 4.36
C CYS A 242 -15.23 10.09 5.12
N ARG A 243 -15.78 9.14 4.39
CA ARG A 243 -16.41 7.95 4.94
C ARG A 243 -15.31 6.92 5.23
N LEU A 244 -15.10 6.63 6.51
CA LEU A 244 -14.18 5.57 6.93
C LEU A 244 -14.91 4.22 7.01
N GLU A 245 -14.34 3.21 6.38
CA GLU A 245 -14.61 1.80 6.63
C GLU A 245 -13.29 1.12 7.02
N SER A 246 -13.27 0.40 8.14
CA SER A 246 -12.11 -0.31 8.63
C SER A 246 -12.47 -1.72 9.06
N VAL A 247 -11.57 -2.67 8.83
CA VAL A 247 -11.71 -4.04 9.30
C VAL A 247 -10.37 -4.62 9.71
N ILE A 248 -10.36 -5.29 10.87
CA ILE A 248 -9.21 -5.99 11.41
C ILE A 248 -9.62 -7.45 11.57
N TYR A 249 -8.93 -8.35 10.88
CA TYR A 249 -9.14 -9.79 10.98
C TYR A 249 -8.22 -10.39 12.04
N GLU A 250 -8.73 -11.34 12.81
CA GLU A 250 -7.90 -12.08 13.77
C GLU A 250 -6.80 -12.88 13.05
N HIS A 251 -7.18 -13.54 11.94
CA HIS A 251 -6.26 -14.35 11.13
C HIS A 251 -6.39 -14.02 9.65
N ALA A 252 -5.47 -13.19 9.14
CA ALA A 252 -5.39 -12.86 7.72
C ALA A 252 -3.95 -12.70 7.21
N THR A 253 -2.97 -12.64 8.09
CA THR A 253 -1.55 -12.36 7.81
C THR A 253 -1.33 -10.91 7.32
N HIS A 254 -0.11 -10.59 6.93
CA HIS A 254 0.19 -9.32 6.26
C HIS A 254 -0.40 -9.24 4.84
N PHE A 255 -0.60 -10.38 4.17
CA PHE A 255 -1.11 -10.42 2.80
C PHE A 255 -2.64 -10.51 2.76
N VAL A 256 -3.29 -9.42 3.19
CA VAL A 256 -4.75 -9.23 3.16
C VAL A 256 -5.29 -8.95 1.75
N PHE A 257 -4.72 -9.57 0.73
CA PHE A 257 -5.15 -9.37 -0.65
C PHE A 257 -6.56 -9.94 -0.90
N PRO A 258 -7.42 -9.22 -1.65
CA PRO A 258 -8.68 -9.77 -2.13
C PRO A 258 -8.50 -11.14 -2.81
N GLU A 259 -9.37 -12.09 -2.53
CA GLU A 259 -9.24 -13.46 -3.06
C GLU A 259 -9.20 -13.49 -4.60
N SER A 260 -10.01 -12.65 -5.25
CA SER A 260 -10.01 -12.56 -6.72
C SER A 260 -8.74 -11.92 -7.29
N MET A 261 -8.11 -10.99 -6.56
CA MET A 261 -6.81 -10.44 -6.91
C MET A 261 -5.75 -11.53 -6.83
N LEU A 262 -5.68 -12.24 -5.70
CA LEU A 262 -4.72 -13.31 -5.48
C LEU A 262 -4.86 -14.44 -6.53
N LYS A 263 -6.11 -14.85 -6.85
CA LYS A 263 -6.38 -15.82 -7.93
C LYS A 263 -6.03 -15.30 -9.33
N THR A 264 -6.07 -14.00 -9.55
CA THR A 264 -5.64 -13.41 -10.83
C THR A 264 -4.12 -13.42 -10.93
N MET A 265 -3.41 -13.20 -9.81
CA MET A 265 -1.95 -13.24 -9.73
C MET A 265 -1.42 -14.69 -9.75
N LEU A 266 -2.06 -15.58 -9.02
CA LEU A 266 -1.69 -16.99 -8.86
C LEU A 266 -2.91 -17.87 -9.11
N PRO A 267 -3.26 -18.15 -10.38
CA PRO A 267 -4.48 -18.91 -10.72
C PRO A 267 -4.48 -20.33 -10.14
N ILE A 268 -3.29 -20.93 -10.02
CA ILE A 268 -3.09 -22.26 -9.43
C ILE A 268 -2.13 -22.09 -8.25
N GLY A 269 -2.52 -22.64 -7.09
CA GLY A 269 -1.63 -22.68 -5.93
C GLY A 269 -1.62 -21.45 -5.03
N SER A 270 -2.53 -20.50 -5.20
CA SER A 270 -2.62 -19.32 -4.33
C SER A 270 -2.71 -19.68 -2.84
N GLY A 271 -3.50 -20.67 -2.48
CA GLY A 271 -3.60 -21.18 -1.10
C GLY A 271 -2.33 -21.89 -0.62
N ILE A 272 -1.59 -22.55 -1.51
CA ILE A 272 -0.29 -23.17 -1.18
C ILE A 272 0.74 -22.08 -0.95
N PHE A 273 0.80 -21.06 -1.80
CA PHE A 273 1.70 -19.92 -1.63
C PHE A 273 1.50 -19.25 -0.27
N MET A 274 0.26 -18.96 0.11
CA MET A 274 -0.03 -18.33 1.40
C MET A 274 0.45 -19.18 2.59
N LYS A 275 0.25 -20.52 2.53
CA LYS A 275 0.75 -21.44 3.55
C LYS A 275 2.28 -21.50 3.61
N LEU A 276 2.95 -21.39 2.46
CA LEU A 276 4.42 -21.34 2.42
C LEU A 276 4.93 -20.00 2.96
N ALA A 277 4.23 -18.91 2.66
CA ALA A 277 4.65 -17.56 3.05
C ALA A 277 4.47 -17.28 4.54
N PHE A 278 3.37 -17.75 5.18
CA PHE A 278 3.03 -17.32 6.54
C PHE A 278 2.64 -18.48 7.46
N GLN A 279 3.17 -18.45 8.69
CA GLN A 279 2.84 -19.42 9.73
C GLN A 279 1.34 -19.41 10.07
N ALA A 280 0.75 -18.21 10.18
CA ALA A 280 -0.68 -18.07 10.47
C ALA A 280 -1.56 -18.70 9.38
N ALA A 281 -1.21 -18.57 8.10
CA ALA A 281 -1.93 -19.23 7.01
C ALA A 281 -1.78 -20.76 7.02
N ARG A 282 -0.71 -21.30 7.62
CA ARG A 282 -0.59 -22.75 7.88
C ARG A 282 -1.49 -23.20 9.03
N LYS A 283 -1.54 -22.39 10.10
CA LYS A 283 -2.27 -22.73 11.33
C LYS A 283 -3.77 -22.49 11.21
N TYR A 284 -4.16 -21.41 10.53
CA TYR A 284 -5.55 -20.94 10.38
C TYR A 284 -5.95 -20.78 8.89
N PRO A 285 -5.84 -21.86 8.07
CA PRO A 285 -5.99 -21.73 6.62
C PRO A 285 -7.39 -21.36 6.17
N LYS A 286 -8.44 -21.78 6.91
CA LYS A 286 -9.84 -21.49 6.60
C LYS A 286 -10.19 -20.04 6.95
N GLU A 287 -9.73 -19.57 8.10
CA GLU A 287 -9.92 -18.22 8.61
C GLU A 287 -9.24 -17.20 7.69
N CYS A 288 -7.97 -17.43 7.33
CA CYS A 288 -7.25 -16.59 6.38
C CYS A 288 -7.90 -16.58 4.99
N GLN A 289 -8.47 -17.70 4.54
CA GLN A 289 -9.21 -17.73 3.26
C GLN A 289 -10.55 -16.99 3.38
N GLY A 290 -11.28 -17.19 4.47
CA GLY A 290 -12.53 -16.47 4.77
C GLY A 290 -12.32 -14.95 4.80
N ALA A 291 -11.24 -14.50 5.48
CA ALA A 291 -10.85 -13.10 5.50
C ALA A 291 -10.63 -12.55 4.08
N ARG A 292 -9.86 -13.23 3.23
CA ARG A 292 -9.63 -12.78 1.84
C ARG A 292 -10.91 -12.73 1.00
N MET A 293 -11.86 -13.62 1.24
CA MET A 293 -13.17 -13.60 0.55
C MET A 293 -14.02 -12.41 1.00
N ASP A 294 -14.05 -12.09 2.31
CA ASP A 294 -14.73 -10.92 2.83
C ASP A 294 -14.06 -9.62 2.34
N ILE A 295 -12.74 -9.55 2.34
CA ILE A 295 -11.96 -8.44 1.79
C ILE A 295 -12.32 -8.20 0.31
N ASP A 296 -12.41 -9.27 -0.49
CA ASP A 296 -12.80 -9.16 -1.90
C ASP A 296 -14.19 -8.53 -2.05
N GLN A 297 -15.14 -8.93 -1.21
CA GLN A 297 -16.48 -8.36 -1.22
C GLN A 297 -16.48 -6.89 -0.79
N ARG A 298 -15.73 -6.52 0.28
CA ARG A 298 -15.63 -5.12 0.73
C ARG A 298 -15.02 -4.22 -0.33
N VAL A 299 -13.93 -4.64 -0.95
CA VAL A 299 -13.30 -3.87 -2.04
C VAL A 299 -14.26 -3.70 -3.22
N ARG A 300 -14.99 -4.76 -3.60
CA ARG A 300 -16.00 -4.67 -4.67
C ARG A 300 -17.11 -3.70 -4.32
N ASN A 301 -17.62 -3.76 -3.10
CA ASN A 301 -18.67 -2.87 -2.62
C ASN A 301 -18.18 -1.41 -2.60
N ALA A 302 -17.01 -1.15 -2.02
CA ALA A 302 -16.43 0.20 -1.96
C ALA A 302 -16.23 0.79 -3.37
N VAL A 303 -15.72 0.00 -4.32
CA VAL A 303 -15.57 0.44 -5.73
C VAL A 303 -16.92 0.68 -6.38
N ALA A 304 -17.91 -0.20 -6.19
CA ALA A 304 -19.23 -0.06 -6.79
C ALA A 304 -19.98 1.17 -6.25
N GLU A 305 -19.97 1.37 -4.94
CA GLU A 305 -20.57 2.56 -4.31
C GLU A 305 -19.88 3.84 -4.78
N TRP A 306 -18.54 3.87 -4.76
CA TRP A 306 -17.77 5.02 -5.21
C TRP A 306 -18.04 5.38 -6.67
N LYS A 307 -18.17 4.40 -7.56
CA LYS A 307 -18.53 4.64 -8.98
C LYS A 307 -19.90 5.29 -9.12
N ASN A 308 -20.86 4.93 -8.27
CA ASN A 308 -22.25 5.39 -8.34
C ASN A 308 -22.53 6.66 -7.53
N THR A 309 -21.63 7.09 -6.64
CA THR A 309 -21.81 8.34 -5.87
C THR A 309 -21.77 9.53 -6.81
N GLU A 310 -22.78 10.41 -6.77
CA GLU A 310 -22.71 11.72 -7.43
C GLU A 310 -21.68 12.60 -6.72
N ARG A 311 -21.03 13.51 -7.48
CA ARG A 311 -20.06 14.47 -6.91
C ARG A 311 -20.77 15.55 -6.13
#